data_7bdc0f0e3d0c6f508054b9386310fe9f
#
_entry.id   7bdc0f0e3d0c6f508054b9386310fe9f
#
_cell.length_a   1.000
_cell.length_b   1.000
_cell.length_c   1.000
_cell.angle_alpha   90.00
_cell.angle_beta   90.00
_cell.angle_gamma   90.00
#
_symmetry.space_group_name_H-M   'P 1'
#
loop_
_entity.id
_entity.type
_entity.pdbx_description
1 polymer ?
#
loop_
_entity_poly.entity_id
_entity_poly.type
_entity_poly.pdbx_seq_one_letter_code
_entity_poly.pdbx_strand_id
1 'polypeptide(L)'
;MHYLLLNKDTVWLAFHCEQNEYMETAAQEDVWYTTQRPFGYTNLTDFLERRKAPKHRAHIAALLKEYGCDTLEGYLNVTHALSLNDTFWVRAADADLQWRDVSLYQNPFNEMISQAAFDGSVSGTSFSSTSPEFSTDGQYAKCWVREKDTIQLYKTGSVFGMEPVSEYLASQLAVLLCPGAAVYDLGFHHGELISKCALFTSERYGLAKASVLTKDRTIAGFLRYFESIGSGDAFRRMCILDALILNTDRH
;
A
#
# COMPACT_ATOMS: atom_id res chain seq x y z
N MET A 1 11.22 16.47 -15.58
CA MET A 1 11.67 15.13 -16.11
C MET A 1 10.45 14.44 -16.71
N HIS A 2 10.65 13.64 -17.78
CA HIS A 2 9.56 12.85 -18.37
C HIS A 2 9.55 11.43 -17.82
N TYR A 3 8.34 10.94 -17.56
CA TYR A 3 8.10 9.63 -16.94
C TYR A 3 7.11 8.81 -17.74
N LEU A 4 7.13 7.50 -17.51
CA LEU A 4 6.13 6.57 -17.99
C LEU A 4 5.45 5.89 -16.80
N LEU A 5 4.12 5.86 -16.80
CA LEU A 5 3.32 4.98 -15.94
C LEU A 5 3.10 3.67 -16.68
N LEU A 6 3.48 2.58 -16.06
CA LEU A 6 3.35 1.23 -16.61
C LEU A 6 2.46 0.35 -15.72
N ASN A 7 1.84 -0.64 -16.34
CA ASN A 7 1.28 -1.80 -15.65
C ASN A 7 2.12 -3.02 -16.08
N LYS A 8 2.96 -3.53 -15.20
CA LYS A 8 4.07 -4.43 -15.54
C LYS A 8 4.91 -3.81 -16.66
N ASP A 9 5.09 -4.51 -17.79
CA ASP A 9 5.88 -4.02 -18.92
C ASP A 9 5.06 -3.23 -19.95
N THR A 10 3.75 -3.06 -19.73
CA THR A 10 2.87 -2.31 -20.63
C THR A 10 2.83 -0.84 -20.24
N VAL A 11 3.26 0.03 -21.15
CA VAL A 11 3.15 1.48 -20.98
C VAL A 11 1.69 1.92 -21.10
N TRP A 12 1.20 2.66 -20.10
CA TRP A 12 -0.16 3.19 -20.07
C TRP A 12 -0.21 4.69 -20.36
N LEU A 13 0.73 5.46 -19.82
CA LEU A 13 0.72 6.92 -19.87
C LEU A 13 2.15 7.47 -19.88
N ALA A 14 2.43 8.45 -20.74
CA ALA A 14 3.58 9.32 -20.60
C ALA A 14 3.16 10.61 -19.89
N PHE A 15 4.00 11.12 -19.00
CA PHE A 15 3.72 12.34 -18.22
C PHE A 15 5.01 13.04 -17.81
N HIS A 16 4.87 14.27 -17.34
CA HIS A 16 5.97 15.01 -16.73
C HIS A 16 5.54 15.65 -15.41
N CYS A 17 6.52 16.05 -14.60
CA CYS A 17 6.29 16.76 -13.35
C CYS A 17 6.54 18.25 -13.55
N GLU A 18 5.61 19.08 -13.07
CA GLU A 18 5.72 20.55 -13.04
C GLU A 18 5.51 21.07 -11.62
N GLN A 19 6.18 22.16 -11.27
CA GLN A 19 5.88 22.90 -10.05
C GLN A 19 4.75 23.90 -10.32
N ASN A 20 3.76 23.90 -9.44
CA ASN A 20 2.68 24.88 -9.47
C ASN A 20 3.11 26.20 -8.84
N GLU A 21 2.23 27.20 -8.84
CA GLU A 21 2.45 28.53 -8.24
C GLU A 21 2.80 28.47 -6.74
N TYR A 22 2.42 27.41 -6.06
CA TYR A 22 2.68 27.17 -4.63
C TYR A 22 3.92 26.31 -4.39
N MET A 23 4.77 26.11 -5.41
CA MET A 23 5.97 25.25 -5.37
C MET A 23 5.68 23.77 -5.08
N GLU A 24 4.43 23.34 -5.24
CA GLU A 24 4.06 21.94 -5.16
C GLU A 24 4.26 21.25 -6.51
N THR A 25 4.81 20.05 -6.52
CA THR A 25 5.02 19.27 -7.73
C THR A 25 3.73 18.54 -8.11
N ALA A 26 3.22 18.80 -9.30
CA ALA A 26 2.09 18.10 -9.90
C ALA A 26 2.52 17.25 -11.09
N ALA A 27 1.89 16.12 -11.28
CA ALA A 27 2.08 15.28 -12.47
C ALA A 27 1.09 15.69 -13.56
N GLN A 28 1.62 16.04 -14.74
CA GLN A 28 0.84 16.44 -15.91
C GLN A 28 0.84 15.33 -16.95
N GLU A 29 -0.36 14.92 -17.37
CA GLU A 29 -0.56 13.86 -18.37
C GLU A 29 -0.19 14.37 -19.77
N ASP A 30 0.70 13.66 -20.45
CA ASP A 30 1.08 13.97 -21.83
C ASP A 30 0.28 13.10 -22.81
N VAL A 31 0.52 11.79 -22.81
CA VAL A 31 -0.06 10.86 -23.79
C VAL A 31 -0.50 9.56 -23.13
N TRP A 32 -1.78 9.22 -23.28
CA TRP A 32 -2.30 7.90 -22.94
C TRP A 32 -2.16 6.93 -24.12
N TYR A 33 -1.53 5.78 -23.84
CA TYR A 33 -1.37 4.67 -24.81
C TYR A 33 -2.48 3.63 -24.71
N THR A 34 -3.39 3.77 -23.73
CA THR A 34 -4.55 2.89 -23.52
C THR A 34 -5.79 3.71 -23.17
N THR A 35 -6.96 3.15 -23.45
CA THR A 35 -8.25 3.71 -23.02
C THR A 35 -8.61 3.37 -21.56
N GLN A 36 -7.93 2.36 -21.01
CA GLN A 36 -8.13 1.97 -19.60
C GLN A 36 -7.45 2.97 -18.66
N ARG A 37 -8.02 3.09 -17.47
CA ARG A 37 -7.45 3.87 -16.36
C ARG A 37 -7.26 2.96 -15.16
N PRO A 38 -6.25 3.21 -14.30
CA PRO A 38 -6.13 2.50 -13.04
C PRO A 38 -7.43 2.57 -12.26
N PHE A 39 -7.79 1.49 -11.56
CA PHE A 39 -9.02 1.45 -10.81
C PHE A 39 -9.08 2.56 -9.74
N GLY A 40 -10.21 3.28 -9.66
CA GLY A 40 -10.36 4.43 -8.77
C GLY A 40 -9.55 5.67 -9.16
N TYR A 41 -9.02 5.70 -10.37
CA TYR A 41 -8.28 6.83 -10.90
C TYR A 41 -9.18 8.07 -11.05
N THR A 42 -8.71 9.20 -10.55
CA THR A 42 -9.38 10.51 -10.71
C THR A 42 -8.53 11.46 -11.54
N ASN A 43 -7.28 11.65 -11.15
CA ASN A 43 -6.23 12.34 -11.87
C ASN A 43 -4.88 11.72 -11.49
N LEU A 44 -3.84 12.00 -12.26
CA LEU A 44 -2.54 11.36 -12.08
C LEU A 44 -1.86 11.74 -10.77
N THR A 45 -1.87 13.03 -10.41
CA THR A 45 -1.24 13.48 -9.15
C THR A 45 -1.87 12.79 -7.94
N ASP A 46 -3.20 12.76 -7.86
CA ASP A 46 -3.95 12.10 -6.78
C ASP A 46 -3.65 10.58 -6.75
N PHE A 47 -3.59 9.94 -7.91
CA PHE A 47 -3.23 8.52 -8.01
C PHE A 47 -1.82 8.24 -7.46
N LEU A 48 -0.83 9.08 -7.81
CA LEU A 48 0.55 8.91 -7.35
C LEU A 48 0.72 9.27 -5.87
N GLU A 49 0.08 10.35 -5.39
CA GLU A 49 0.13 10.77 -4.00
C GLU A 49 -0.49 9.73 -3.05
N ARG A 50 -1.57 9.09 -3.45
CA ARG A 50 -2.20 8.00 -2.66
C ARG A 50 -1.35 6.74 -2.56
N ARG A 51 -0.29 6.63 -3.33
CA ARG A 51 0.65 5.51 -3.28
C ARG A 51 1.72 5.70 -2.21
N LYS A 52 1.91 6.92 -1.72
CA LYS A 52 2.88 7.22 -0.67
C LYS A 52 2.39 6.72 0.69
N ALA A 53 3.29 6.20 1.48
CA ALA A 53 3.01 5.94 2.89
C ALA A 53 2.62 7.23 3.60
N PRO A 54 1.58 7.21 4.48
CA PRO A 54 1.16 8.41 5.18
C PRO A 54 2.27 8.94 6.09
N LYS A 55 2.56 10.24 6.05
CA LYS A 55 3.62 10.89 6.85
C LYS A 55 3.45 10.71 8.37
N HIS A 56 2.22 10.48 8.83
CA HIS A 56 1.93 10.24 10.26
C HIS A 56 2.19 8.78 10.69
N ARG A 57 2.50 7.87 9.76
CA ARG A 57 2.90 6.52 10.13
C ARG A 57 4.22 6.57 10.92
N ALA A 58 4.28 5.80 12.00
CA ALA A 58 5.46 5.71 12.83
C ALA A 58 6.72 5.43 12.00
N HIS A 59 7.79 6.16 12.27
CA HIS A 59 9.13 6.07 11.67
C HIS A 59 9.26 6.41 10.19
N ILE A 60 8.16 6.50 9.42
CA ILE A 60 8.23 6.67 7.96
C ILE A 60 8.65 8.08 7.52
N ALA A 61 8.27 9.12 8.27
CA ALA A 61 8.57 10.51 7.89
C ALA A 61 10.09 10.79 7.82
N ALA A 62 10.85 10.23 8.74
CA ALA A 62 12.31 10.34 8.75
C ALA A 62 12.92 9.64 7.53
N LEU A 63 12.45 8.42 7.23
CA LEU A 63 12.88 7.66 6.05
C LEU A 63 12.56 8.39 4.74
N LEU A 64 11.33 8.88 4.57
CA LEU A 64 10.93 9.63 3.38
C LEU A 64 11.84 10.85 3.15
N LYS A 65 12.17 11.57 4.23
CA LYS A 65 13.04 12.75 4.16
C LYS A 65 14.49 12.35 3.84
N GLU A 66 15.02 11.34 4.48
CA GLU A 66 16.41 10.88 4.28
C GLU A 66 16.66 10.45 2.84
N TYR A 67 15.70 9.77 2.23
CA TYR A 67 15.81 9.31 0.85
C TYR A 67 15.26 10.31 -0.19
N GLY A 68 14.92 11.54 0.21
CA GLY A 68 14.43 12.58 -0.71
C GLY A 68 13.05 12.29 -1.31
N CYS A 69 12.25 11.45 -0.65
CA CYS A 69 10.90 11.08 -1.06
C CYS A 69 9.82 12.04 -0.55
N ASP A 70 10.18 13.19 -0.01
CA ASP A 70 9.26 14.23 0.50
C ASP A 70 8.57 15.00 -0.63
N THR A 71 9.21 15.08 -1.81
CA THR A 71 8.59 15.59 -3.04
C THR A 71 8.01 14.46 -3.89
N LEU A 72 7.07 14.78 -4.80
CA LEU A 72 6.53 13.79 -5.73
C LEU A 72 7.64 13.26 -6.65
N GLU A 73 8.45 14.13 -7.23
CA GLU A 73 9.52 13.73 -8.15
C GLU A 73 10.59 12.87 -7.44
N GLY A 74 11.01 13.27 -6.24
CA GLY A 74 11.92 12.47 -5.42
C GLY A 74 11.35 11.08 -5.12
N TYR A 75 10.07 11.01 -4.74
CA TYR A 75 9.38 9.75 -4.51
C TYR A 75 9.36 8.85 -5.75
N LEU A 76 9.06 9.41 -6.93
CA LEU A 76 9.04 8.65 -8.19
C LEU A 76 10.42 8.11 -8.54
N ASN A 77 11.46 8.94 -8.43
CA ASN A 77 12.84 8.55 -8.76
C ASN A 77 13.40 7.47 -7.83
N VAL A 78 12.98 7.49 -6.58
CA VAL A 78 13.49 6.61 -5.54
C VAL A 78 12.70 5.30 -5.48
N THR A 79 11.38 5.36 -5.49
CA THR A 79 10.51 4.21 -5.22
C THR A 79 9.85 3.63 -6.46
N HIS A 80 10.00 4.29 -7.61
CA HIS A 80 9.22 3.98 -8.81
C HIS A 80 7.71 3.94 -8.58
N ALA A 81 7.20 4.58 -7.53
CA ALA A 81 5.83 4.49 -7.05
C ALA A 81 5.32 3.03 -6.90
N LEU A 82 6.19 2.09 -6.62
CA LEU A 82 5.86 0.67 -6.42
C LEU A 82 4.97 0.46 -5.20
N SER A 83 4.08 -0.51 -5.28
CA SER A 83 3.21 -0.92 -4.17
C SER A 83 2.90 -2.40 -4.25
N LEU A 84 2.72 -3.04 -3.10
CA LEU A 84 2.17 -4.41 -3.03
C LEU A 84 0.63 -4.44 -3.24
N ASN A 85 -0.01 -3.29 -3.49
CA ASN A 85 -1.45 -3.25 -3.75
C ASN A 85 -1.81 -3.52 -5.21
N ASP A 86 -0.87 -3.36 -6.13
CA ASP A 86 -1.10 -3.54 -7.58
C ASP A 86 0.23 -3.73 -8.35
N THR A 87 0.15 -3.68 -9.67
CA THR A 87 1.30 -3.85 -10.58
C THR A 87 1.62 -2.57 -11.37
N PHE A 88 1.09 -1.43 -10.94
CA PHE A 88 1.45 -0.13 -11.52
C PHE A 88 2.75 0.39 -10.92
N TRP A 89 3.57 1.00 -11.78
CA TRP A 89 4.83 1.61 -11.38
C TRP A 89 5.25 2.70 -12.37
N VAL A 90 6.26 3.47 -12.00
CA VAL A 90 6.75 4.60 -12.77
C VAL A 90 8.25 4.44 -13.03
N ARG A 91 8.69 4.76 -14.24
CA ARG A 91 10.10 4.93 -14.55
C ARG A 91 10.35 6.23 -15.33
N ALA A 92 11.58 6.75 -15.29
CA ALA A 92 12.00 7.79 -16.20
C ALA A 92 11.88 7.28 -17.66
N ALA A 93 11.52 8.16 -18.58
CA ALA A 93 11.23 7.75 -19.97
C ALA A 93 12.47 7.18 -20.71
N ASP A 94 13.67 7.61 -20.30
CA ASP A 94 14.97 7.19 -20.82
C ASP A 94 15.60 6.00 -20.06
N ALA A 95 14.99 5.54 -18.97
CA ALA A 95 15.48 4.40 -18.21
C ALA A 95 15.13 3.06 -18.89
N ASP A 96 16.09 2.14 -18.95
CA ASP A 96 15.90 0.77 -19.47
C ASP A 96 15.62 -0.20 -18.31
N LEU A 97 14.49 0.01 -17.62
CA LEU A 97 14.02 -0.86 -16.55
C LEU A 97 12.77 -1.63 -17.00
N GLN A 98 12.67 -2.87 -16.58
CA GLN A 98 11.54 -3.77 -16.83
C GLN A 98 10.88 -4.16 -15.52
N TRP A 99 9.65 -4.65 -15.55
CA TRP A 99 8.90 -5.09 -14.38
C TRP A 99 9.67 -6.08 -13.51
N ARG A 100 10.35 -7.05 -14.13
CA ARG A 100 11.15 -8.06 -13.42
C ARG A 100 12.27 -7.46 -12.55
N ASP A 101 12.78 -6.27 -12.93
CA ASP A 101 13.92 -5.65 -12.25
C ASP A 101 13.48 -4.92 -10.96
N VAL A 102 12.19 -4.54 -10.88
CA VAL A 102 11.65 -3.71 -9.80
C VAL A 102 10.48 -4.33 -9.03
N SER A 103 9.87 -5.41 -9.54
CA SER A 103 8.69 -6.02 -8.93
C SER A 103 8.88 -6.34 -7.47
N LEU A 104 8.04 -5.76 -6.59
CA LEU A 104 8.01 -6.08 -5.17
C LEU A 104 7.56 -7.52 -4.90
N TYR A 105 6.92 -8.17 -5.85
CA TYR A 105 6.50 -9.57 -5.73
C TYR A 105 7.65 -10.55 -5.98
N GLN A 106 8.64 -10.17 -6.80
CA GLN A 106 9.70 -11.06 -7.27
C GLN A 106 11.07 -10.78 -6.62
N ASN A 107 11.35 -9.50 -6.29
CA ASN A 107 12.66 -9.08 -5.80
C ASN A 107 12.74 -9.11 -4.27
N PRO A 108 13.92 -9.32 -3.68
CA PRO A 108 14.13 -9.24 -2.24
C PRO A 108 13.88 -7.81 -1.73
N PHE A 109 13.40 -7.69 -0.51
CA PHE A 109 13.24 -6.37 0.14
C PHE A 109 14.56 -5.89 0.75
N ASN A 110 14.69 -4.58 0.91
CA ASN A 110 15.80 -4.00 1.64
C ASN A 110 15.54 -4.16 3.16
N GLU A 111 16.24 -5.12 3.78
CA GLU A 111 16.07 -5.46 5.19
C GLU A 111 16.37 -4.27 6.12
N MET A 112 17.32 -3.40 5.77
CA MET A 112 17.67 -2.24 6.60
C MET A 112 16.56 -1.18 6.57
N ILE A 113 15.92 -0.97 5.41
CA ILE A 113 14.74 -0.08 5.30
C ILE A 113 13.55 -0.69 6.05
N SER A 114 13.33 -1.99 5.92
CA SER A 114 12.28 -2.70 6.66
C SER A 114 12.49 -2.55 8.18
N GLN A 115 13.70 -2.74 8.66
CA GLN A 115 14.05 -2.55 10.07
C GLN A 115 13.85 -1.10 10.52
N ALA A 116 14.36 -0.13 9.74
CA ALA A 116 14.21 1.28 10.07
C ALA A 116 12.73 1.72 10.10
N ALA A 117 11.90 1.20 9.21
CA ALA A 117 10.45 1.45 9.21
C ALA A 117 9.74 0.82 10.40
N PHE A 118 10.33 -0.22 11.01
CA PHE A 118 9.77 -0.94 12.14
C PHE A 118 10.20 -0.33 13.49
N ASP A 119 11.50 -0.09 13.70
CA ASP A 119 12.06 0.34 15.00
C ASP A 119 12.58 1.79 15.02
N GLY A 120 12.60 2.48 13.88
CA GLY A 120 13.10 3.85 13.75
C GLY A 120 14.62 3.98 13.68
N SER A 121 15.34 2.88 13.60
CA SER A 121 16.82 2.90 13.47
C SER A 121 17.21 3.34 12.06
N VAL A 122 17.52 4.63 11.91
CA VAL A 122 18.03 5.17 10.65
C VAL A 122 19.56 5.12 10.69
N SER A 123 20.18 4.27 9.89
CA SER A 123 21.64 4.25 9.69
C SER A 123 21.93 4.20 8.20
N GLY A 124 22.85 5.07 7.74
CA GLY A 124 23.22 5.31 6.33
C GLY A 124 23.31 4.07 5.46
N THR A 125 22.21 3.73 4.85
CA THR A 125 22.01 2.47 4.13
C THR A 125 22.08 2.68 2.64
N SER A 126 22.58 1.71 1.92
CA SER A 126 22.42 1.66 0.47
C SER A 126 20.94 1.50 0.12
N PHE A 127 20.45 2.39 -0.71
CA PHE A 127 19.07 2.38 -1.16
C PHE A 127 18.79 1.24 -2.16
N SER A 128 17.63 0.63 -2.04
CA SER A 128 17.03 -0.23 -3.07
C SER A 128 15.57 0.18 -3.31
N SER A 129 15.16 0.31 -4.56
CA SER A 129 13.77 0.64 -4.96
C SER A 129 12.76 -0.42 -4.51
N THR A 130 13.22 -1.63 -4.18
CA THR A 130 12.37 -2.75 -3.75
C THR A 130 12.07 -2.69 -2.25
N SER A 131 11.49 -1.58 -1.80
CA SER A 131 11.14 -1.34 -0.39
C SER A 131 9.66 -0.96 -0.28
N PRO A 132 8.77 -1.93 0.01
CA PRO A 132 7.34 -1.70 0.05
C PRO A 132 6.90 -0.77 1.19
N GLU A 133 7.78 -0.49 2.14
CA GLU A 133 7.54 0.40 3.28
C GLU A 133 7.13 1.80 2.84
N PHE A 134 7.66 2.30 1.73
CA PHE A 134 7.35 3.64 1.20
C PHE A 134 5.92 3.81 0.66
N SER A 135 5.21 2.69 0.43
CA SER A 135 3.83 2.68 -0.06
C SER A 135 2.84 1.98 0.87
N THR A 136 3.29 1.58 2.06
CA THR A 136 2.46 0.84 3.03
C THR A 136 1.63 1.81 3.88
N ASP A 137 0.33 1.61 3.89
CA ASP A 137 -0.64 2.42 4.62
C ASP A 137 -0.72 2.06 6.12
N GLY A 138 -1.37 2.94 6.91
CA GLY A 138 -1.69 2.73 8.32
C GLY A 138 -0.81 3.54 9.28
N GLN A 139 -1.13 3.50 10.57
CA GLN A 139 -0.60 4.40 11.60
C GLN A 139 0.61 3.83 12.35
N TYR A 140 0.55 2.57 12.76
CA TYR A 140 1.57 1.93 13.61
C TYR A 140 2.80 1.50 12.81
N ALA A 141 3.91 1.32 13.51
CA ALA A 141 5.15 0.80 12.93
C ALA A 141 4.91 -0.61 12.34
N LYS A 142 5.44 -0.82 11.16
CA LYS A 142 5.26 -2.06 10.41
C LYS A 142 6.33 -2.23 9.35
N CYS A 143 6.60 -3.47 9.00
CA CYS A 143 7.50 -3.82 7.91
C CYS A 143 7.01 -5.05 7.15
N TRP A 144 7.52 -5.22 5.94
CA TRP A 144 7.29 -6.41 5.15
C TRP A 144 8.50 -7.34 5.23
N VAL A 145 8.23 -8.61 5.46
CA VAL A 145 9.26 -9.65 5.60
C VAL A 145 8.95 -10.79 4.63
N ARG A 146 9.99 -11.27 3.94
CA ARG A 146 9.87 -12.51 3.17
C ARG A 146 10.20 -13.70 4.07
N GLU A 147 9.21 -14.53 4.36
CA GLU A 147 9.36 -15.80 5.05
C GLU A 147 9.27 -16.93 4.03
N LYS A 148 10.39 -17.52 3.63
CA LYS A 148 10.45 -18.55 2.60
C LYS A 148 9.75 -18.09 1.31
N ASP A 149 8.62 -18.68 0.96
CA ASP A 149 7.85 -18.41 -0.25
C ASP A 149 6.68 -17.41 -0.02
N THR A 150 6.55 -16.85 1.18
CA THR A 150 5.47 -15.93 1.53
C THR A 150 5.98 -14.54 1.88
N ILE A 151 5.18 -13.54 1.60
CA ILE A 151 5.40 -12.16 2.04
C ILE A 151 4.47 -11.92 3.22
N GLN A 152 5.01 -11.49 4.35
CA GLN A 152 4.28 -11.22 5.58
C GLN A 152 4.36 -9.75 5.95
N LEU A 153 3.24 -9.16 6.35
CA LEU A 153 3.22 -7.87 7.00
C LEU A 153 3.32 -8.07 8.52
N TYR A 154 4.36 -7.51 9.13
CA TYR A 154 4.55 -7.44 10.57
C TYR A 154 4.10 -6.08 11.07
N LYS A 155 3.29 -6.02 12.11
CA LYS A 155 2.78 -4.78 12.70
C LYS A 155 2.94 -4.82 14.22
N THR A 156 3.44 -3.71 14.76
CA THR A 156 3.42 -3.49 16.22
C THR A 156 2.13 -2.79 16.63
N GLY A 157 1.98 -2.57 17.91
CA GLY A 157 0.91 -1.75 18.49
C GLY A 157 1.42 -0.43 19.05
N SER A 158 0.55 0.20 19.84
CA SER A 158 0.88 1.34 20.69
C SER A 158 1.76 0.92 21.87
N VAL A 159 2.10 1.90 22.70
CA VAL A 159 2.88 1.67 23.96
C VAL A 159 2.27 0.58 24.86
N PHE A 160 0.96 0.37 24.78
CA PHE A 160 0.29 -0.70 25.56
C PHE A 160 0.32 -2.06 24.85
N GLY A 161 0.71 -2.14 23.58
CA GLY A 161 0.95 -3.39 22.84
C GLY A 161 -0.28 -4.29 22.64
N MET A 162 -1.49 -3.77 22.79
CA MET A 162 -2.71 -4.58 22.70
C MET A 162 -3.25 -4.74 21.28
N GLU A 163 -2.85 -3.87 20.35
CA GLU A 163 -3.34 -3.90 18.97
C GLU A 163 -3.01 -5.22 18.25
N PRO A 164 -1.80 -5.79 18.35
CA PRO A 164 -1.51 -7.09 17.75
C PRO A 164 -2.42 -8.21 18.28
N VAL A 165 -2.72 -8.21 19.58
CA VAL A 165 -3.63 -9.19 20.20
C VAL A 165 -5.06 -8.99 19.71
N SER A 166 -5.51 -7.73 19.61
CA SER A 166 -6.83 -7.39 19.11
C SER A 166 -7.01 -7.81 17.62
N GLU A 167 -5.99 -7.56 16.78
CA GLU A 167 -6.00 -8.02 15.38
C GLU A 167 -6.06 -9.54 15.27
N TYR A 168 -5.27 -10.25 16.08
CA TYR A 168 -5.31 -11.70 16.13
C TYR A 168 -6.70 -12.21 16.51
N LEU A 169 -7.26 -11.76 17.64
CA LEU A 169 -8.58 -12.19 18.13
C LEU A 169 -9.70 -11.85 17.13
N ALA A 170 -9.68 -10.63 16.58
CA ALA A 170 -10.63 -10.22 15.55
C ALA A 170 -10.56 -11.11 14.30
N SER A 171 -9.35 -11.52 13.88
CA SER A 171 -9.18 -12.40 12.73
C SER A 171 -9.75 -13.80 12.97
N GLN A 172 -9.64 -14.34 14.20
CA GLN A 172 -10.24 -15.65 14.54
C GLN A 172 -11.78 -15.60 14.44
N LEU A 173 -12.39 -14.49 14.86
CA LEU A 173 -13.84 -14.28 14.67
C LEU A 173 -14.18 -14.06 13.18
N ALA A 174 -13.34 -13.31 12.47
CA ALA A 174 -13.54 -13.03 11.04
C ALA A 174 -13.58 -14.31 10.20
N VAL A 175 -12.72 -15.28 10.47
CA VAL A 175 -12.71 -16.57 9.76
C VAL A 175 -14.06 -17.32 9.88
N LEU A 176 -14.74 -17.20 11.02
CA LEU A 176 -16.03 -17.84 11.24
C LEU A 176 -17.18 -17.15 10.48
N LEU A 177 -17.12 -15.83 10.34
CA LEU A 177 -18.20 -15.01 9.77
C LEU A 177 -17.97 -14.66 8.31
N CYS A 178 -16.73 -14.43 7.92
CA CYS A 178 -16.34 -13.87 6.63
C CYS A 178 -15.37 -14.82 5.91
N PRO A 179 -15.85 -15.75 5.08
CA PRO A 179 -14.98 -16.61 4.29
C PRO A 179 -13.96 -15.81 3.47
N GLY A 180 -12.69 -16.15 3.54
CA GLY A 180 -11.61 -15.44 2.86
C GLY A 180 -11.11 -14.19 3.60
N ALA A 181 -11.52 -13.97 4.85
CA ALA A 181 -10.93 -12.92 5.68
C ALA A 181 -9.43 -13.13 5.88
N ALA A 182 -8.69 -12.03 6.00
CA ALA A 182 -7.27 -12.09 6.34
C ALA A 182 -7.08 -12.69 7.73
N VAL A 183 -6.17 -13.65 7.84
CA VAL A 183 -5.83 -14.31 9.10
C VAL A 183 -4.57 -13.66 9.66
N TYR A 184 -4.61 -13.35 10.95
CA TYR A 184 -3.47 -12.82 11.68
C TYR A 184 -2.96 -13.85 12.67
N ASP A 185 -1.63 -13.95 12.76
CA ASP A 185 -0.92 -14.67 13.80
C ASP A 185 -0.21 -13.71 14.74
N LEU A 186 0.15 -14.18 15.93
CA LEU A 186 1.02 -13.48 16.85
C LEU A 186 2.47 -13.97 16.71
N GLY A 187 3.41 -13.08 16.99
CA GLY A 187 4.83 -13.39 16.99
C GLY A 187 5.64 -12.34 17.73
N PHE A 188 6.95 -12.51 17.69
CA PHE A 188 7.90 -11.52 18.17
C PHE A 188 8.86 -11.15 17.06
N HIS A 189 9.16 -9.86 16.94
CA HIS A 189 10.14 -9.32 15.99
C HIS A 189 10.92 -8.21 16.69
N HIS A 190 12.25 -8.33 16.73
CA HIS A 190 13.14 -7.42 17.48
C HIS A 190 12.73 -7.20 18.95
N GLY A 191 12.15 -8.23 19.60
CA GLY A 191 11.69 -8.16 20.99
C GLY A 191 10.29 -7.57 21.20
N GLU A 192 9.67 -7.04 20.16
CA GLU A 192 8.32 -6.49 20.20
C GLU A 192 7.27 -7.55 19.83
N LEU A 193 6.13 -7.52 20.52
CA LEU A 193 4.96 -8.32 20.14
C LEU A 193 4.37 -7.77 18.84
N ILE A 194 4.17 -8.64 17.87
CA ILE A 194 3.61 -8.29 16.56
C ILE A 194 2.38 -9.11 16.22
N SER A 195 1.49 -8.54 15.44
CA SER A 195 0.59 -9.29 14.57
C SER A 195 1.26 -9.47 13.21
N LYS A 196 1.08 -10.64 12.61
CA LYS A 196 1.57 -10.94 11.27
C LYS A 196 0.47 -11.49 10.38
N CYS A 197 0.44 -11.02 9.14
CA CYS A 197 -0.56 -11.39 8.15
C CYS A 197 0.12 -11.63 6.81
N ALA A 198 -0.22 -12.75 6.17
CA ALA A 198 0.27 -13.03 4.83
C ALA A 198 -0.28 -12.01 3.82
N LEU A 199 0.56 -11.63 2.85
CA LEU A 199 0.14 -10.82 1.72
C LEU A 199 -0.97 -11.54 0.95
N PHE A 200 -2.11 -10.86 0.75
CA PHE A 200 -3.27 -11.37 0.04
C PHE A 200 -3.42 -10.81 -1.38
N THR A 201 -2.52 -9.93 -1.79
CA THR A 201 -2.39 -9.47 -3.18
C THR A 201 -1.35 -10.29 -3.94
N SER A 202 -1.35 -10.17 -5.24
CA SER A 202 -0.38 -10.83 -6.12
C SER A 202 -0.26 -10.07 -7.43
N GLU A 203 0.59 -10.50 -8.32
CA GLU A 203 0.64 -9.95 -9.68
C GLU A 203 -0.66 -10.15 -10.51
N ARG A 204 -1.66 -10.87 -9.97
CA ARG A 204 -2.97 -11.10 -10.61
C ARG A 204 -4.11 -10.39 -9.90
N TYR A 205 -3.96 -10.11 -8.62
CA TYR A 205 -5.00 -9.57 -7.75
C TYR A 205 -4.46 -8.34 -7.02
N GLY A 206 -5.03 -7.18 -7.28
CA GLY A 206 -4.73 -5.96 -6.56
C GLY A 206 -5.71 -5.71 -5.41
N LEU A 207 -5.35 -4.78 -4.54
CA LEU A 207 -6.20 -4.24 -3.48
C LEU A 207 -6.71 -2.86 -3.90
N ALA A 208 -8.02 -2.68 -3.85
CA ALA A 208 -8.65 -1.37 -3.99
C ALA A 208 -9.36 -0.98 -2.70
N LYS A 209 -9.14 0.25 -2.23
CA LYS A 209 -9.84 0.78 -1.05
C LYS A 209 -11.34 0.88 -1.31
N ALA A 210 -12.17 0.57 -0.31
CA ALA A 210 -13.63 0.68 -0.43
C ALA A 210 -14.08 2.06 -0.89
N SER A 211 -13.38 3.12 -0.49
CA SER A 211 -13.69 4.52 -0.85
C SER A 211 -13.67 4.83 -2.35
N VAL A 212 -13.07 3.96 -3.18
CA VAL A 212 -13.05 4.15 -4.65
C VAL A 212 -14.08 3.28 -5.38
N LEU A 213 -14.79 2.38 -4.66
CA LEU A 213 -15.77 1.46 -5.27
C LEU A 213 -17.06 2.15 -5.69
N THR A 214 -17.49 3.17 -4.97
CA THR A 214 -18.74 3.90 -5.23
C THR A 214 -18.63 5.36 -4.84
N LYS A 215 -19.35 6.23 -5.55
CA LYS A 215 -19.48 7.65 -5.19
C LYS A 215 -20.34 7.86 -3.94
N ASP A 216 -21.33 6.98 -3.74
CA ASP A 216 -22.17 6.96 -2.53
C ASP A 216 -21.43 6.17 -1.42
N ARG A 217 -20.73 6.90 -0.57
CA ARG A 217 -19.92 6.35 0.54
C ARG A 217 -20.75 6.00 1.78
N THR A 218 -22.06 5.88 1.66
CA THR A 218 -22.91 5.38 2.75
C THR A 218 -22.88 3.85 2.80
N ILE A 219 -23.25 3.26 3.94
CA ILE A 219 -23.43 1.80 4.06
C ILE A 219 -24.40 1.27 3.00
N ALA A 220 -25.48 2.01 2.73
CA ALA A 220 -26.45 1.65 1.70
C ALA A 220 -25.86 1.71 0.29
N GLY A 221 -24.97 2.68 0.02
CA GLY A 221 -24.26 2.79 -1.26
C GLY A 221 -23.30 1.62 -1.46
N PHE A 222 -22.53 1.27 -0.45
CA PHE A 222 -21.66 0.08 -0.50
C PHE A 222 -22.47 -1.21 -0.63
N LEU A 223 -23.56 -1.36 0.09
CA LEU A 223 -24.43 -2.54 -0.03
C LEU A 223 -24.93 -2.71 -1.47
N ARG A 224 -25.47 -1.65 -2.09
CA ARG A 224 -25.91 -1.69 -3.50
C ARG A 224 -24.77 -2.09 -4.45
N TYR A 225 -23.57 -1.54 -4.23
CA TYR A 225 -22.41 -1.90 -5.03
C TYR A 225 -22.08 -3.40 -4.89
N PHE A 226 -21.95 -3.90 -3.66
CA PHE A 226 -21.62 -5.30 -3.43
C PHE A 226 -22.74 -6.26 -3.89
N GLU A 227 -24.00 -5.88 -3.80
CA GLU A 227 -25.10 -6.63 -4.39
C GLU A 227 -24.99 -6.71 -5.92
N SER A 228 -24.63 -5.60 -6.58
CA SER A 228 -24.47 -5.57 -8.03
C SER A 228 -23.38 -6.50 -8.58
N ILE A 229 -22.40 -6.84 -7.76
CA ILE A 229 -21.32 -7.79 -8.11
C ILE A 229 -21.49 -9.17 -7.44
N GLY A 230 -22.67 -9.46 -6.88
CA GLY A 230 -22.98 -10.76 -6.26
C GLY A 230 -22.34 -11.00 -4.90
N SER A 231 -21.82 -9.96 -4.24
CA SER A 231 -21.10 -10.06 -2.95
C SER A 231 -21.84 -9.38 -1.78
N GLY A 232 -23.15 -9.13 -1.91
CA GLY A 232 -23.96 -8.46 -0.88
C GLY A 232 -23.95 -9.17 0.47
N ASP A 233 -23.99 -10.50 0.50
CA ASP A 233 -23.94 -11.26 1.75
C ASP A 233 -22.58 -11.18 2.42
N ALA A 234 -21.48 -11.16 1.66
CA ALA A 234 -20.15 -10.95 2.21
C ALA A 234 -20.04 -9.58 2.89
N PHE A 235 -20.58 -8.54 2.27
CA PHE A 235 -20.63 -7.20 2.86
C PHE A 235 -21.46 -7.15 4.14
N ARG A 236 -22.66 -7.78 4.18
CA ARG A 236 -23.48 -7.85 5.40
C ARG A 236 -22.75 -8.57 6.54
N ARG A 237 -22.08 -9.70 6.27
CA ARG A 237 -21.26 -10.41 7.26
C ARG A 237 -20.13 -9.56 7.80
N MET A 238 -19.47 -8.80 6.94
CA MET A 238 -18.44 -7.84 7.34
C MET A 238 -19.02 -6.77 8.28
N CYS A 239 -20.18 -6.20 7.97
CA CYS A 239 -20.84 -5.22 8.85
C CYS A 239 -21.22 -5.83 10.22
N ILE A 240 -21.66 -7.08 10.23
CA ILE A 240 -21.96 -7.81 11.49
C ILE A 240 -20.67 -8.00 12.31
N LEU A 241 -19.57 -8.40 11.66
CA LEU A 241 -18.28 -8.53 12.32
C LEU A 241 -17.84 -7.19 12.92
N ASP A 242 -17.90 -6.10 12.15
CA ASP A 242 -17.51 -4.76 12.62
C ASP A 242 -18.33 -4.33 13.85
N ALA A 243 -19.63 -4.59 13.83
CA ALA A 243 -20.50 -4.32 14.99
C ALA A 243 -20.11 -5.19 16.21
N LEU A 244 -19.80 -6.47 15.98
CA LEU A 244 -19.43 -7.41 17.05
C LEU A 244 -18.13 -7.02 17.75
N ILE A 245 -17.12 -6.61 16.98
CA ILE A 245 -15.79 -6.23 17.51
C ILE A 245 -15.65 -4.74 17.78
N LEU A 246 -16.76 -3.96 17.65
CA LEU A 246 -16.78 -2.50 17.78
C LEU A 246 -15.75 -1.79 16.88
N ASN A 247 -15.56 -2.30 15.64
CA ASN A 247 -14.67 -1.68 14.67
C ASN A 247 -15.36 -0.45 14.04
N THR A 248 -14.92 0.73 14.44
CA THR A 248 -15.42 2.02 13.92
C THR A 248 -14.51 2.63 12.86
N ASP A 249 -13.42 1.96 12.51
CA ASP A 249 -12.32 2.49 11.66
C ASP A 249 -12.26 1.81 10.28
N ARG A 250 -13.42 1.46 9.73
CA ARG A 250 -13.50 0.87 8.39
C ARG A 250 -13.56 1.95 7.32
N HIS A 251 -12.51 2.04 6.51
CA HIS A 251 -12.40 3.00 5.40
C HIS A 251 -12.48 2.32 4.03
#